data_fca53c7c8d7993813c8ee4221334d14d
#
_entry.id   fca53c7c8d7993813c8ee4221334d14d
#
_cell.length_a   1.000
_cell.length_b   1.000
_cell.length_c   1.000
_cell.angle_alpha   90.00
_cell.angle_beta   90.00
_cell.angle_gamma   90.00
#
_symmetry.space_group_name_H-M   'P 1'
#
loop_
_entity.id
_entity.type
_entity.pdbx_description
1 polymer ?
#
loop_
_entity_poly.entity_id
_entity_poly.type
_entity_poly.pdbx_seq_one_letter_code
_entity_poly.pdbx_strand_id
1 'polypeptide(L)'
;MGPVGAAIAIALMCAAASAQAPKDRLFPPQELGLIEPPDRDQWQPPELIMDALRIYDGATVAELGAGGGWFAVQLAHRVAQHGIVYAEDVQPAMYQLIRRRVQRENLSNVRPILGTATDPMLPPGIDAVLIVDAYREMACAVGPSCQDPVPLLKNVARALKPRGLLGIVDFVPGAGGPGPAPDERVDPEAVIRAAAEAGLRLEERKILPPFQFQYLLVFGKANSSTRVSQ
;
A
#
# COMPACT_ATOMS: atom_id res chain seq x y z
N MET A 1 75.16 -7.06 27.49
CA MET A 1 74.04 -6.04 27.51
C MET A 1 73.54 -5.89 26.10
N GLY A 2 72.43 -6.56 25.80
CA GLY A 2 71.80 -6.54 24.48
C GLY A 2 70.37 -5.87 24.59
N PRO A 3 69.90 -5.16 23.57
CA PRO A 3 68.66 -4.42 23.66
C PRO A 3 67.48 -5.36 23.41
N VAL A 4 66.44 -5.16 24.26
CA VAL A 4 65.15 -5.82 24.18
C VAL A 4 64.34 -5.11 23.10
N GLY A 5 64.04 -5.85 22.03
CA GLY A 5 63.14 -5.39 20.99
C GLY A 5 61.66 -5.55 21.41
N ALA A 6 60.94 -4.46 21.51
CA ALA A 6 59.49 -4.48 21.74
C ALA A 6 58.76 -4.70 20.41
N ALA A 7 58.07 -5.80 20.31
CA ALA A 7 57.18 -6.11 19.20
C ALA A 7 55.80 -5.42 19.44
N ILE A 8 55.46 -4.45 18.59
CA ILE A 8 54.15 -3.81 18.59
C ILE A 8 53.19 -4.73 17.76
N ALA A 9 52.25 -5.34 18.45
CA ALA A 9 51.18 -6.08 17.82
C ALA A 9 50.07 -5.08 17.36
N ILE A 10 49.96 -4.89 16.04
CA ILE A 10 48.85 -4.13 15.44
C ILE A 10 47.63 -5.06 15.36
N ALA A 11 46.67 -4.82 16.25
CA ALA A 11 45.39 -5.50 16.17
C ALA A 11 44.56 -4.87 15.04
N LEU A 12 44.40 -5.63 13.94
CA LEU A 12 43.45 -5.30 12.86
C LEU A 12 42.03 -5.53 13.39
N MET A 13 41.32 -4.47 13.74
CA MET A 13 39.89 -4.50 13.97
C MET A 13 39.20 -4.64 12.61
N CYS A 14 38.80 -5.87 12.27
CA CYS A 14 37.80 -6.10 11.22
C CYS A 14 36.46 -5.51 11.67
N ALA A 15 36.13 -4.33 11.15
CA ALA A 15 34.77 -3.82 11.21
C ALA A 15 33.89 -4.78 10.40
N ALA A 16 33.10 -5.60 11.10
CA ALA A 16 32.04 -6.37 10.47
C ALA A 16 31.02 -5.36 9.92
N ALA A 17 31.05 -5.12 8.61
CA ALA A 17 29.98 -4.47 7.91
C ALA A 17 28.73 -5.33 8.15
N SER A 18 27.79 -4.84 8.93
CA SER A 18 26.47 -5.45 9.04
C SER A 18 25.86 -5.41 7.64
N ALA A 19 25.81 -6.57 6.99
CA ALA A 19 25.09 -6.75 5.74
C ALA A 19 23.63 -6.40 6.04
N GLN A 20 23.20 -5.23 5.57
CA GLN A 20 21.79 -4.87 5.54
C GLN A 20 21.06 -5.97 4.78
N ALA A 21 20.03 -6.55 5.42
CA ALA A 21 19.16 -7.52 4.77
C ALA A 21 18.61 -6.93 3.46
N PRO A 22 18.41 -7.74 2.42
CA PRO A 22 17.89 -7.26 1.16
C PRO A 22 16.57 -6.49 1.39
N LYS A 23 16.44 -5.30 0.78
CA LYS A 23 15.28 -4.40 0.87
C LYS A 23 13.99 -4.95 0.20
N ASP A 24 13.97 -6.21 -0.16
CA ASP A 24 12.94 -6.87 -0.99
C ASP A 24 11.92 -7.68 -0.20
N ARG A 25 11.82 -7.48 1.12
CA ARG A 25 10.91 -8.28 1.94
C ARG A 25 9.56 -7.59 2.07
N LEU A 26 8.51 -8.34 1.74
CA LEU A 26 7.14 -7.99 2.14
C LEU A 26 7.10 -7.69 3.65
N PHE A 27 6.19 -6.81 4.05
CA PHE A 27 6.07 -6.39 5.46
C PHE A 27 5.90 -7.61 6.38
N PRO A 28 6.72 -7.76 7.43
CA PRO A 28 6.65 -8.94 8.29
C PRO A 28 5.34 -8.96 9.11
N PRO A 29 4.54 -10.04 9.08
CA PRO A 29 3.30 -10.11 9.86
C PRO A 29 3.48 -9.94 11.37
N GLN A 30 4.68 -10.22 11.88
CA GLN A 30 5.03 -10.06 13.30
C GLN A 30 5.17 -8.59 13.72
N GLU A 31 5.42 -7.70 12.75
CA GLU A 31 5.61 -6.26 12.96
C GLU A 31 4.34 -5.45 12.70
N LEU A 32 3.18 -6.13 12.52
CA LEU A 32 1.91 -5.49 12.19
C LEU A 32 1.53 -4.34 13.17
N GLY A 33 1.90 -4.47 14.45
CA GLY A 33 1.70 -3.41 15.43
C GLY A 33 2.41 -2.08 15.10
N LEU A 34 3.43 -2.09 14.24
CA LEU A 34 4.12 -0.87 13.79
C LEU A 34 3.29 -0.07 12.79
N ILE A 35 2.44 -0.75 12.02
CA ILE A 35 1.57 -0.12 11.01
C ILE A 35 0.11 0.02 11.47
N GLU A 36 -0.23 -0.54 12.63
CA GLU A 36 -1.55 -0.39 13.26
C GLU A 36 -1.42 0.20 14.69
N PRO A 37 -0.75 1.37 14.89
CA PRO A 37 -0.70 1.98 16.21
C PRO A 37 -2.09 2.46 16.64
N PRO A 38 -2.37 2.55 17.96
CA PRO A 38 -3.68 2.93 18.49
C PRO A 38 -4.18 4.32 18.06
N ASP A 39 -3.28 5.20 17.65
CA ASP A 39 -3.54 6.58 17.24
C ASP A 39 -3.50 6.76 15.71
N ARG A 40 -3.54 5.67 14.93
CA ARG A 40 -3.43 5.71 13.47
C ARG A 40 -4.49 6.59 12.82
N ASP A 41 -5.71 6.57 13.32
CA ASP A 41 -6.84 7.38 12.84
C ASP A 41 -6.63 8.89 13.00
N GLN A 42 -5.77 9.31 13.93
CA GLN A 42 -5.48 10.73 14.15
C GLN A 42 -4.62 11.35 13.05
N TRP A 43 -3.74 10.55 12.43
CA TRP A 43 -2.83 11.04 11.39
C TRP A 43 -3.12 10.45 10.00
N GLN A 44 -3.91 9.38 9.91
CA GLN A 44 -4.43 8.81 8.68
C GLN A 44 -5.95 8.75 8.75
N PRO A 45 -6.67 9.85 8.44
CA PRO A 45 -8.11 9.96 8.66
C PRO A 45 -8.89 9.11 7.65
N PRO A 46 -9.51 7.97 8.05
CA PRO A 46 -10.20 7.06 7.13
C PRO A 46 -11.36 7.73 6.41
N GLU A 47 -12.11 8.56 7.11
CA GLU A 47 -13.30 9.24 6.56
C GLU A 47 -12.93 10.14 5.38
N LEU A 48 -11.86 10.95 5.49
CA LEU A 48 -11.41 11.81 4.40
C LEU A 48 -10.96 11.02 3.17
N ILE A 49 -10.33 9.86 3.39
CA ILE A 49 -9.89 8.97 2.31
C ILE A 49 -11.11 8.36 1.62
N MET A 50 -12.07 7.85 2.39
CA MET A 50 -13.29 7.24 1.87
C MET A 50 -14.20 8.25 1.16
N ASP A 51 -14.28 9.50 1.66
CA ASP A 51 -15.02 10.59 1.02
C ASP A 51 -14.42 10.97 -0.34
N ALA A 52 -13.10 11.08 -0.42
CA ALA A 52 -12.41 11.37 -1.68
C ALA A 52 -12.68 10.31 -2.74
N LEU A 53 -12.88 9.06 -2.33
CA LEU A 53 -13.21 7.92 -3.19
C LEU A 53 -14.72 7.73 -3.37
N ARG A 54 -15.53 8.63 -2.83
CA ARG A 54 -17.00 8.58 -2.93
C ARG A 54 -17.58 7.24 -2.46
N ILE A 55 -17.00 6.65 -1.41
CA ILE A 55 -17.47 5.40 -0.84
C ILE A 55 -18.74 5.67 -0.02
N TYR A 56 -19.81 4.94 -0.32
CA TYR A 56 -21.14 5.10 0.26
C TYR A 56 -21.72 3.77 0.74
N ASP A 57 -22.83 3.82 1.49
CA ASP A 57 -23.60 2.63 1.90
C ASP A 57 -24.05 1.81 0.68
N GLY A 58 -23.74 0.53 0.69
CA GLY A 58 -24.02 -0.40 -0.41
C GLY A 58 -22.94 -0.45 -1.49
N ALA A 59 -21.85 0.32 -1.39
CA ALA A 59 -20.75 0.25 -2.34
C ALA A 59 -20.02 -1.09 -2.27
N THR A 60 -19.49 -1.52 -3.41
CA THR A 60 -18.57 -2.66 -3.51
C THR A 60 -17.15 -2.11 -3.62
N VAL A 61 -16.31 -2.38 -2.63
CA VAL A 61 -14.96 -1.82 -2.54
C VAL A 61 -13.90 -2.88 -2.31
N ALA A 62 -12.65 -2.54 -2.58
CA ALA A 62 -11.52 -3.42 -2.29
C ALA A 62 -10.39 -2.64 -1.64
N GLU A 63 -9.65 -3.29 -0.74
CA GLU A 63 -8.36 -2.85 -0.21
C GLU A 63 -7.30 -3.85 -0.66
N LEU A 64 -6.21 -3.37 -1.26
CA LEU A 64 -5.06 -4.18 -1.67
C LEU A 64 -3.89 -3.95 -0.72
N GLY A 65 -3.25 -5.03 -0.29
CA GLY A 65 -2.26 -5.00 0.77
C GLY A 65 -2.90 -4.70 2.12
N ALA A 66 -4.02 -5.36 2.43
CA ALA A 66 -4.83 -5.07 3.60
C ALA A 66 -4.15 -5.41 4.94
N GLY A 67 -3.02 -6.13 4.92
CA GLY A 67 -2.24 -6.45 6.12
C GLY A 67 -3.08 -7.18 7.17
N GLY A 68 -3.24 -6.57 8.35
CA GLY A 68 -4.11 -7.08 9.42
C GLY A 68 -5.59 -6.74 9.24
N GLY A 69 -5.97 -5.99 8.19
CA GLY A 69 -7.35 -5.61 7.90
C GLY A 69 -7.85 -4.40 8.69
N TRP A 70 -6.95 -3.53 9.15
CA TRP A 70 -7.35 -2.34 9.90
C TRP A 70 -8.27 -1.42 9.09
N PHE A 71 -7.87 -1.10 7.86
CA PHE A 71 -8.67 -0.23 6.99
C PHE A 71 -9.90 -0.95 6.44
N ALA A 72 -9.81 -2.28 6.20
CA ALA A 72 -10.95 -3.10 5.79
C ALA A 72 -12.12 -3.03 6.79
N VAL A 73 -11.84 -2.89 8.10
CA VAL A 73 -12.88 -2.67 9.13
C VAL A 73 -13.56 -1.31 8.94
N GLN A 74 -12.80 -0.25 8.68
CA GLN A 74 -13.35 1.09 8.42
C GLN A 74 -14.24 1.07 7.16
N LEU A 75 -13.76 0.42 6.09
CA LEU A 75 -14.55 0.21 4.87
C LEU A 75 -15.83 -0.57 5.13
N ALA A 76 -15.77 -1.65 5.94
CA ALA A 76 -16.93 -2.47 6.25
C ALA A 76 -18.04 -1.68 6.95
N HIS A 77 -17.67 -0.79 7.87
CA HIS A 77 -18.62 0.10 8.53
C HIS A 77 -19.19 1.13 7.56
N ARG A 78 -18.36 1.71 6.70
CA ARG A 78 -18.75 2.73 5.73
C ARG A 78 -19.73 2.21 4.68
N VAL A 79 -19.49 1.01 4.12
CA VAL A 79 -20.38 0.41 3.11
C VAL A 79 -21.58 -0.29 3.71
N ALA A 80 -21.63 -0.41 5.05
CA ALA A 80 -22.69 -1.05 5.83
C ALA A 80 -23.02 -2.49 5.33
N GLN A 81 -24.13 -3.06 5.80
CA GLN A 81 -24.48 -4.45 5.48
C GLN A 81 -24.93 -4.71 4.02
N HIS A 82 -25.20 -3.65 3.26
CA HIS A 82 -25.58 -3.76 1.85
C HIS A 82 -24.38 -3.72 0.89
N GLY A 83 -23.21 -3.27 1.36
CA GLY A 83 -21.99 -3.23 0.59
C GLY A 83 -21.13 -4.48 0.74
N ILE A 84 -20.03 -4.52 0.00
CA ILE A 84 -19.06 -5.61 0.05
C ILE A 84 -17.65 -5.00 0.09
N VAL A 85 -16.82 -5.51 1.00
CA VAL A 85 -15.38 -5.18 1.06
C VAL A 85 -14.57 -6.41 0.69
N TYR A 86 -13.75 -6.32 -0.34
CA TYR A 86 -12.72 -7.28 -0.66
C TYR A 86 -11.42 -6.84 0.00
N ALA A 87 -10.96 -7.59 1.00
CA ALA A 87 -9.71 -7.32 1.71
C ALA A 87 -8.64 -8.29 1.17
N GLU A 88 -7.77 -7.77 0.31
CA GLU A 88 -6.78 -8.58 -0.40
C GLU A 88 -5.40 -8.40 0.20
N ASP A 89 -4.65 -9.50 0.28
CA ASP A 89 -3.21 -9.50 0.53
C ASP A 89 -2.55 -10.67 -0.20
N VAL A 90 -1.29 -10.48 -0.62
CA VAL A 90 -0.51 -11.53 -1.31
C VAL A 90 0.11 -12.52 -0.34
N GLN A 91 0.17 -12.18 0.95
CA GLN A 91 0.78 -13.01 1.98
C GLN A 91 -0.24 -13.94 2.62
N PRO A 92 -0.06 -15.29 2.58
CA PRO A 92 -0.98 -16.22 3.25
C PRO A 92 -1.14 -15.93 4.75
N ALA A 93 -0.09 -15.43 5.42
CA ALA A 93 -0.14 -15.08 6.84
C ALA A 93 -1.07 -13.88 7.09
N MET A 94 -1.00 -12.81 6.29
CA MET A 94 -1.89 -11.65 6.36
C MET A 94 -3.33 -12.04 6.03
N TYR A 95 -3.56 -12.81 4.98
CA TYR A 95 -4.88 -13.37 4.66
C TYR A 95 -5.52 -14.09 5.86
N GLN A 96 -4.75 -14.89 6.63
CA GLN A 96 -5.25 -15.54 7.84
C GLN A 96 -5.54 -14.53 8.98
N LEU A 97 -4.76 -13.45 9.08
CA LEU A 97 -5.02 -12.38 10.06
C LEU A 97 -6.31 -11.63 9.72
N ILE A 98 -6.52 -11.27 8.47
CA ILE A 98 -7.77 -10.65 7.98
C ILE A 98 -8.96 -11.56 8.34
N ARG A 99 -8.89 -12.86 8.00
CA ARG A 99 -9.97 -13.81 8.33
C ARG A 99 -10.31 -13.83 9.81
N ARG A 100 -9.29 -13.87 10.68
CA ARG A 100 -9.50 -13.87 12.14
C ARG A 100 -10.12 -12.56 12.62
N ARG A 101 -9.69 -11.41 12.06
CA ARG A 101 -10.29 -10.10 12.38
C ARG A 101 -11.75 -10.05 11.96
N VAL A 102 -12.08 -10.43 10.75
CA VAL A 102 -13.45 -10.49 10.21
C VAL A 102 -14.37 -11.34 11.12
N GLN A 103 -13.90 -12.50 11.56
CA GLN A 103 -14.66 -13.36 12.47
C GLN A 103 -14.83 -12.74 13.86
N ARG A 104 -13.75 -12.18 14.44
CA ARG A 104 -13.77 -11.58 15.78
C ARG A 104 -14.70 -10.36 15.83
N GLU A 105 -14.75 -9.57 14.77
CA GLU A 105 -15.54 -8.35 14.69
C GLU A 105 -16.91 -8.55 14.04
N ASN A 106 -17.26 -9.81 13.68
CA ASN A 106 -18.55 -10.20 13.07
C ASN A 106 -18.87 -9.43 11.76
N LEU A 107 -17.86 -9.19 10.93
CA LEU A 107 -18.02 -8.45 9.68
C LEU A 107 -18.49 -9.37 8.56
N SER A 108 -19.81 -9.50 8.39
CA SER A 108 -20.41 -10.38 7.38
C SER A 108 -20.26 -9.88 5.93
N ASN A 109 -19.92 -8.61 5.75
CA ASN A 109 -19.75 -7.92 4.48
C ASN A 109 -18.30 -7.86 3.97
N VAL A 110 -17.33 -8.41 4.72
CA VAL A 110 -15.92 -8.50 4.29
C VAL A 110 -15.61 -9.86 3.68
N ARG A 111 -14.89 -9.86 2.58
CA ARG A 111 -14.44 -11.02 1.81
C ARG A 111 -12.91 -11.01 1.69
N PRO A 112 -12.19 -11.76 2.52
CA PRO A 112 -10.74 -11.88 2.37
C PRO A 112 -10.36 -12.54 1.04
N ILE A 113 -9.36 -12.01 0.35
CA ILE A 113 -8.79 -12.57 -0.89
C ILE A 113 -7.29 -12.79 -0.70
N LEU A 114 -6.79 -13.91 -1.19
CA LEU A 114 -5.37 -14.15 -1.38
C LEU A 114 -5.05 -13.87 -2.86
N GLY A 115 -4.40 -12.75 -3.11
CA GLY A 115 -4.01 -12.33 -4.44
C GLY A 115 -2.61 -12.79 -4.83
N THR A 116 -2.10 -12.22 -5.89
CA THR A 116 -0.72 -12.35 -6.36
C THR A 116 -0.12 -10.97 -6.59
N ALA A 117 1.18 -10.91 -6.74
CA ALA A 117 1.87 -9.64 -6.96
C ALA A 117 1.41 -8.85 -8.20
N THR A 118 0.81 -9.52 -9.18
CA THR A 118 0.34 -8.90 -10.43
C THR A 118 -1.17 -8.96 -10.64
N ASP A 119 -1.88 -9.81 -9.87
CA ASP A 119 -3.32 -9.95 -9.99
C ASP A 119 -3.96 -10.03 -8.58
N PRO A 120 -4.76 -9.01 -8.21
CA PRO A 120 -5.44 -8.99 -6.92
C PRO A 120 -6.66 -9.92 -6.87
N MET A 121 -6.95 -10.67 -7.92
CA MET A 121 -8.05 -11.63 -8.03
C MET A 121 -9.44 -11.01 -7.74
N LEU A 122 -9.59 -9.71 -8.01
CA LEU A 122 -10.83 -9.00 -7.79
C LEU A 122 -11.88 -9.35 -8.83
N PRO A 123 -13.17 -9.52 -8.43
CA PRO A 123 -14.26 -9.60 -9.39
C PRO A 123 -14.46 -8.25 -10.11
N PRO A 124 -15.11 -8.24 -11.26
CA PRO A 124 -15.49 -6.99 -11.92
C PRO A 124 -16.63 -6.28 -11.15
N GLY A 125 -16.73 -4.96 -11.36
CA GLY A 125 -17.83 -4.17 -10.80
C GLY A 125 -17.52 -3.52 -9.46
N ILE A 126 -16.26 -3.18 -9.21
CA ILE A 126 -15.79 -2.49 -8.01
C ILE A 126 -16.02 -0.97 -8.13
N ASP A 127 -16.62 -0.36 -7.10
CA ASP A 127 -16.85 1.09 -7.02
C ASP A 127 -15.58 1.85 -6.66
N ALA A 128 -14.80 1.32 -5.70
CA ALA A 128 -13.52 1.89 -5.33
C ALA A 128 -12.51 0.81 -4.92
N VAL A 129 -11.26 1.02 -5.30
CA VAL A 129 -10.11 0.25 -4.83
C VAL A 129 -9.18 1.16 -4.05
N LEU A 130 -8.70 0.70 -2.90
CA LEU A 130 -7.71 1.40 -2.08
C LEU A 130 -6.40 0.61 -2.02
N ILE A 131 -5.30 1.36 -2.02
CA ILE A 131 -3.97 0.89 -1.62
C ILE A 131 -3.48 1.87 -0.57
N VAL A 132 -3.34 1.42 0.68
CA VAL A 132 -2.99 2.29 1.81
C VAL A 132 -1.71 1.77 2.46
N ASP A 133 -0.64 2.57 2.40
CA ASP A 133 0.69 2.26 2.96
C ASP A 133 1.35 0.99 2.41
N ALA A 134 0.86 0.47 1.28
CA ALA A 134 1.28 -0.81 0.70
C ALA A 134 1.84 -0.68 -0.73
N TYR A 135 1.67 0.48 -1.38
CA TYR A 135 2.11 0.64 -2.76
C TYR A 135 3.63 0.47 -2.91
N ARG A 136 4.41 0.85 -1.92
CA ARG A 136 5.86 0.68 -1.88
C ARG A 136 6.31 -0.77 -2.05
N GLU A 137 5.60 -1.72 -1.44
CA GLU A 137 5.88 -3.15 -1.58
C GLU A 137 5.46 -3.69 -2.95
N MET A 138 4.48 -3.05 -3.60
CA MET A 138 3.97 -3.43 -4.92
C MET A 138 4.81 -2.86 -6.06
N ALA A 139 5.54 -1.77 -5.80
CA ALA A 139 6.27 -0.98 -6.79
C ALA A 139 7.64 -0.57 -6.29
N CYS A 140 8.46 -1.52 -5.85
CA CYS A 140 9.78 -1.17 -5.40
C CYS A 140 10.63 -0.54 -6.53
N ALA A 141 11.36 0.54 -6.22
CA ALA A 141 12.06 1.31 -7.23
C ALA A 141 13.43 0.74 -7.64
N VAL A 142 14.04 -0.14 -6.83
CA VAL A 142 15.42 -0.62 -7.06
C VAL A 142 15.63 -2.00 -6.45
N GLY A 143 16.07 -2.98 -7.24
CA GLY A 143 16.49 -4.32 -6.80
C GLY A 143 16.12 -5.44 -7.77
N PRO A 144 16.74 -6.63 -7.69
CA PRO A 144 16.46 -7.75 -8.58
C PRO A 144 15.06 -8.35 -8.40
N SER A 145 14.40 -8.06 -7.28
CA SER A 145 13.03 -8.49 -6.96
C SER A 145 11.98 -7.41 -7.23
N CYS A 146 12.38 -6.26 -7.79
CA CYS A 146 11.45 -5.17 -8.09
C CYS A 146 10.42 -5.59 -9.12
N GLN A 147 9.16 -5.38 -8.78
CA GLN A 147 8.06 -5.68 -9.68
C GLN A 147 7.54 -4.40 -10.32
N ASP A 148 7.26 -4.49 -11.62
CA ASP A 148 6.53 -3.46 -12.33
C ASP A 148 5.08 -3.43 -11.80
N PRO A 149 4.58 -2.31 -11.24
CA PRO A 149 3.22 -2.23 -10.72
C PRO A 149 2.16 -2.16 -11.84
N VAL A 150 2.57 -1.90 -13.07
CA VAL A 150 1.64 -1.69 -14.20
C VAL A 150 0.72 -2.90 -14.44
N PRO A 151 1.16 -4.17 -14.40
CA PRO A 151 0.27 -5.32 -14.52
C PRO A 151 -0.81 -5.36 -13.43
N LEU A 152 -0.45 -5.11 -12.16
CA LEU A 152 -1.40 -5.02 -11.06
C LEU A 152 -2.42 -3.91 -11.29
N LEU A 153 -1.96 -2.70 -11.61
CA LEU A 153 -2.82 -1.54 -11.87
C LEU A 153 -3.75 -1.75 -13.07
N LYS A 154 -3.32 -2.48 -14.12
CA LYS A 154 -4.19 -2.89 -15.23
C LYS A 154 -5.30 -3.83 -14.78
N ASN A 155 -5.01 -4.77 -13.87
CA ASN A 155 -6.02 -5.66 -13.29
C ASN A 155 -7.00 -4.88 -12.43
N VAL A 156 -6.52 -3.92 -11.62
CA VAL A 156 -7.37 -2.98 -10.88
C VAL A 156 -8.28 -2.20 -11.83
N ALA A 157 -7.71 -1.59 -12.89
CA ALA A 157 -8.49 -0.85 -13.86
C ALA A 157 -9.58 -1.70 -14.53
N ARG A 158 -9.34 -3.00 -14.79
CA ARG A 158 -10.36 -3.92 -15.30
C ARG A 158 -11.47 -4.20 -14.30
N ALA A 159 -11.14 -4.37 -13.01
CA ALA A 159 -12.10 -4.64 -11.95
C ALA A 159 -13.03 -3.45 -11.65
N LEU A 160 -12.54 -2.23 -11.78
CA LEU A 160 -13.29 -1.01 -11.53
C LEU A 160 -14.52 -0.88 -12.49
N LYS A 161 -15.62 -0.34 -11.96
CA LYS A 161 -16.75 0.16 -12.75
C LYS A 161 -16.30 1.30 -13.67
N PRO A 162 -17.09 1.70 -14.68
CA PRO A 162 -16.73 2.85 -15.56
C PRO A 162 -16.45 4.17 -14.82
N ARG A 163 -17.11 4.39 -13.69
CA ARG A 163 -16.91 5.55 -12.81
C ARG A 163 -16.22 5.19 -11.50
N GLY A 164 -15.69 3.97 -11.40
CA GLY A 164 -14.97 3.50 -10.22
C GLY A 164 -13.63 4.21 -10.07
N LEU A 165 -13.17 4.34 -8.84
CA LEU A 165 -11.98 5.08 -8.46
C LEU A 165 -10.92 4.17 -7.84
N LEU A 166 -9.65 4.47 -8.11
CA LEU A 166 -8.51 3.94 -7.36
C LEU A 166 -7.96 5.04 -6.47
N GLY A 167 -7.83 4.77 -5.18
CA GLY A 167 -7.12 5.62 -4.22
C GLY A 167 -5.79 4.99 -3.82
N ILE A 168 -4.71 5.77 -3.89
CA ILE A 168 -3.39 5.37 -3.38
C ILE A 168 -2.98 6.37 -2.31
N VAL A 169 -2.82 5.88 -1.09
CA VAL A 169 -2.31 6.64 0.06
C VAL A 169 -0.94 6.12 0.40
N ASP A 170 0.05 7.01 0.44
CA ASP A 170 1.41 6.65 0.85
C ASP A 170 2.13 7.87 1.44
N PHE A 171 3.33 7.66 2.00
CA PHE A 171 4.07 8.69 2.74
C PHE A 171 4.77 9.68 1.81
N VAL A 172 4.74 10.96 2.19
CA VAL A 172 5.41 12.05 1.45
C VAL A 172 6.92 11.87 1.53
N PRO A 173 7.65 11.81 0.40
CA PRO A 173 9.10 11.75 0.39
C PRO A 173 9.74 12.92 1.16
N GLY A 174 10.77 12.63 1.96
CA GLY A 174 11.48 13.64 2.72
C GLY A 174 10.77 14.21 3.95
N ALA A 175 9.46 13.95 4.13
CA ALA A 175 8.73 14.38 5.32
C ALA A 175 9.08 13.50 6.54
N GLY A 176 8.95 14.06 7.75
CA GLY A 176 9.05 13.32 9.01
C GLY A 176 7.82 12.45 9.29
N GLY A 177 7.61 12.14 10.57
CA GLY A 177 6.42 11.42 11.05
C GLY A 177 6.53 9.90 10.99
N PRO A 178 5.40 9.18 11.11
CA PRO A 178 5.35 7.72 11.07
C PRO A 178 5.72 7.16 9.69
N GLY A 179 5.75 5.83 9.61
CA GLY A 179 5.98 5.12 8.35
C GLY A 179 7.45 4.81 8.04
N PRO A 180 7.77 4.43 6.81
CA PRO A 180 9.11 4.03 6.39
C PRO A 180 10.11 5.20 6.42
N ALA A 181 11.39 4.88 6.36
CA ALA A 181 12.45 5.89 6.26
C ALA A 181 12.20 6.80 5.05
N PRO A 182 12.53 8.12 5.14
CA PRO A 182 12.20 9.08 4.08
C PRO A 182 12.74 8.73 2.69
N ASP A 183 13.87 8.04 2.61
CA ASP A 183 14.51 7.57 1.37
C ASP A 183 13.88 6.29 0.80
N GLU A 184 13.01 5.64 1.57
CA GLU A 184 12.25 4.46 1.14
C GLU A 184 10.85 4.81 0.62
N ARG A 185 10.43 6.08 0.73
CA ARG A 185 9.10 6.54 0.34
C ARG A 185 8.98 6.73 -1.16
N VAL A 186 7.82 6.39 -1.70
CA VAL A 186 7.59 6.44 -3.15
C VAL A 186 7.25 7.85 -3.61
N ASP A 187 7.94 8.31 -4.67
CA ASP A 187 7.61 9.56 -5.35
C ASP A 187 6.20 9.47 -5.99
N PRO A 188 5.26 10.37 -5.62
CA PRO A 188 3.93 10.38 -6.20
C PRO A 188 3.93 10.52 -7.72
N GLU A 189 4.93 11.16 -8.32
CA GLU A 189 5.04 11.26 -9.79
C GLU A 189 5.34 9.89 -10.43
N ALA A 190 6.07 9.01 -9.76
CA ALA A 190 6.29 7.64 -10.22
C ALA A 190 4.97 6.83 -10.20
N VAL A 191 4.17 6.99 -9.14
CA VAL A 191 2.84 6.39 -9.03
C VAL A 191 1.93 6.85 -10.18
N ILE A 192 1.90 8.16 -10.43
CA ILE A 192 1.07 8.77 -11.50
C ILE A 192 1.47 8.22 -12.87
N ARG A 193 2.78 8.10 -13.16
CA ARG A 193 3.26 7.53 -14.43
C ARG A 193 2.81 6.07 -14.59
N ALA A 194 3.01 5.23 -13.58
CA ALA A 194 2.59 3.82 -13.62
C ALA A 194 1.07 3.67 -13.80
N ALA A 195 0.28 4.49 -13.11
CA ALA A 195 -1.16 4.51 -13.25
C ALA A 195 -1.60 4.91 -14.66
N ALA A 196 -0.94 5.90 -15.28
CA ALA A 196 -1.22 6.32 -16.64
C ALA A 196 -0.93 5.20 -17.66
N GLU A 197 0.18 4.46 -17.49
CA GLU A 197 0.51 3.30 -18.33
C GLU A 197 -0.51 2.15 -18.16
N ALA A 198 -1.15 2.08 -17.01
CA ALA A 198 -2.23 1.13 -16.74
C ALA A 198 -3.61 1.56 -17.29
N GLY A 199 -3.71 2.74 -17.92
CA GLY A 199 -4.97 3.27 -18.44
C GLY A 199 -5.82 3.96 -17.39
N LEU A 200 -5.20 4.45 -16.33
CA LEU A 200 -5.83 5.26 -15.28
C LEU A 200 -5.41 6.73 -15.43
N ARG A 201 -6.29 7.65 -15.08
CA ARG A 201 -6.06 9.09 -15.15
C ARG A 201 -6.18 9.68 -13.76
N LEU A 202 -5.21 10.48 -13.35
CA LEU A 202 -5.28 11.24 -12.10
C LEU A 202 -6.48 12.20 -12.13
N GLU A 203 -7.34 12.11 -11.11
CA GLU A 203 -8.48 13.00 -10.89
C GLU A 203 -8.20 14.00 -9.77
N GLU A 204 -7.52 13.55 -8.71
CA GLU A 204 -7.24 14.37 -7.56
C GLU A 204 -5.90 13.99 -6.91
N ARG A 205 -5.22 15.00 -6.36
CA ARG A 205 -4.05 14.86 -5.49
C ARG A 205 -4.22 15.70 -4.25
N LYS A 206 -4.08 15.11 -3.09
CA LYS A 206 -4.17 15.78 -1.79
C LYS A 206 -2.99 15.42 -0.90
N ILE A 207 -2.63 16.32 0.00
CA ILE A 207 -1.84 16.00 1.19
C ILE A 207 -2.83 15.85 2.35
N LEU A 208 -2.75 14.73 3.07
CA LEU A 208 -3.73 14.44 4.12
C LEU A 208 -3.45 15.26 5.38
N PRO A 209 -4.46 15.97 5.92
CA PRO A 209 -4.36 16.64 7.20
C PRO A 209 -4.41 15.62 8.36
N PRO A 210 -4.10 16.04 9.61
CA PRO A 210 -3.60 17.35 10.00
C PRO A 210 -2.09 17.47 9.85
N PHE A 211 -1.34 16.36 9.85
CA PHE A 211 0.11 16.35 9.97
C PHE A 211 0.87 16.37 8.63
N GLN A 212 0.16 16.19 7.52
CA GLN A 212 0.71 16.21 6.16
C GLN A 212 1.81 15.16 5.90
N PHE A 213 1.74 14.03 6.60
CA PHE A 213 2.71 12.94 6.42
C PHE A 213 2.47 12.12 5.15
N GLN A 214 1.23 12.13 4.65
CA GLN A 214 0.83 11.30 3.53
C GLN A 214 0.18 12.09 2.41
N TYR A 215 0.35 11.59 1.20
CA TYR A 215 -0.44 12.01 0.05
C TYR A 215 -1.58 11.01 -0.24
N LEU A 216 -2.63 11.49 -0.85
CA LEU A 216 -3.68 10.70 -1.49
C LEU A 216 -3.71 11.06 -2.98
N LEU A 217 -3.60 10.04 -3.83
CA LEU A 217 -3.83 10.14 -5.27
C LEU A 217 -5.10 9.39 -5.62
N VAL A 218 -6.03 10.07 -6.31
CA VAL A 218 -7.28 9.48 -6.79
C VAL A 218 -7.25 9.38 -8.30
N PHE A 219 -7.52 8.20 -8.82
CA PHE A 219 -7.51 7.91 -10.25
C PHE A 219 -8.88 7.38 -10.69
N GLY A 220 -9.33 7.81 -11.86
CA GLY A 220 -10.43 7.21 -12.61
C GLY A 220 -9.92 6.51 -13.86
N LYS A 221 -10.80 5.73 -14.53
CA LYS A 221 -10.46 5.15 -15.83
C LYS A 221 -10.20 6.25 -16.86
N ALA A 222 -9.13 6.13 -17.64
CA ALA A 222 -8.94 6.99 -18.81
C ALA A 222 -10.07 6.70 -19.81
N ASN A 223 -10.74 7.75 -20.28
CA ASN A 223 -11.76 7.59 -21.31
C ASN A 223 -11.14 7.02 -22.58
N SER A 224 -11.70 5.94 -23.11
CA SER A 224 -11.29 5.32 -24.37
C SER A 224 -11.55 6.19 -25.63
N SER A 225 -12.04 7.42 -25.45
CA SER A 225 -12.50 8.30 -26.54
C SER A 225 -11.49 9.35 -27.01
N THR A 226 -10.17 9.18 -26.77
CA THR A 226 -9.17 10.08 -27.34
C THR A 226 -8.10 9.32 -28.12
N ARG A 227 -8.49 8.40 -29.02
CA ARG A 227 -7.70 8.15 -30.23
C ARG A 227 -8.23 9.09 -31.29
N VAL A 228 -7.80 10.34 -31.23
CA VAL A 228 -7.85 11.21 -32.40
C VAL A 228 -6.80 10.69 -33.35
N SER A 229 -7.26 10.14 -34.46
CA SER A 229 -6.46 9.88 -35.69
C SER A 229 -5.65 11.10 -36.07
N GLN A 230 -4.34 10.94 -36.10
CA GLN A 230 -3.45 11.73 -36.92
C GLN A 230 -2.93 10.85 -38.04
#